data_5e177ce864c6580ca6b00195c5cc8195
#
_entry.id   5e177ce864c6580ca6b00195c5cc8195
#
_cell.length_a   1.000
_cell.length_b   1.000
_cell.length_c   1.000
_cell.angle_alpha   90.00
_cell.angle_beta   90.00
_cell.angle_gamma   90.00
#
_symmetry.space_group_name_H-M   'P 1'
#
loop_
_entity.id
_entity.type
_entity.pdbx_description
1 polymer ?
#
loop_
_entity_poly.entity_id
_entity_poly.type
_entity_poly.pdbx_seq_one_letter_code
_entity_poly.pdbx_strand_id
1 'polypeptide(L)'
;MASIKEKIAYALGDAAAGGIVWKVMSIAFPLFFTNVFGLSFADAAVLMLVARMFDVVTDPIMGSLADRTQSRWGTYRPWLIFGSIPFGLIFALLLYTPDLGPVGKRIYAYSLYLLMMAVYTMVNVPYGSLLGVMTDDDNEKNQFSAFRMIGAYAMGFATLLSFPYLQKWIGGTNAHQYAVTGAILGVVAAIMTMVCGLLTKERLKPVRAEKFSFHQFANLFHNKAWLYMTAMAICTNFFNGFRYAVAGYMFDYCLHGSVTVDDLIINFTVFMAFGEVTCMVFGGVAPWFAKKVGSKRMAFFWSAVFCLVTSVAFFFIPMDSAYIGLMIALVILTSMGIGIYSPLLWSMYADVADYHTKHFGTSATGLIFSSGTMSQKFGTAISGSLIALLLGWAGANMITDAMGNTSIDPASVTNSVLIMVWSLFSLFPAAIALLLMLLAYKFPIKK
;
A
#
# COMPACT_ATOMS: atom_id res chain seq x y z
N MET A 1 19.28 -22.66 -1.88
CA MET A 1 18.55 -21.65 -2.69
C MET A 1 17.08 -22.02 -2.76
N ALA A 2 16.21 -21.03 -2.61
CA ALA A 2 14.77 -21.22 -2.77
C ALA A 2 14.40 -21.44 -4.24
N SER A 3 13.41 -22.29 -4.49
CA SER A 3 12.92 -22.55 -5.84
C SER A 3 12.12 -21.36 -6.39
N ILE A 4 12.04 -21.23 -7.70
CA ILE A 4 11.17 -20.23 -8.36
C ILE A 4 9.70 -20.42 -7.92
N LYS A 5 9.24 -21.66 -7.75
CA LYS A 5 7.89 -21.97 -7.26
C LYS A 5 7.63 -21.36 -5.89
N GLU A 6 8.60 -21.38 -4.99
CA GLU A 6 8.47 -20.79 -3.66
C GLU A 6 8.45 -19.25 -3.71
N LYS A 7 9.23 -18.63 -4.60
CA LYS A 7 9.22 -17.18 -4.82
C LYS A 7 7.87 -16.69 -5.36
N ILE A 8 7.30 -17.45 -6.32
CA ILE A 8 5.95 -17.20 -6.84
C ILE A 8 4.90 -17.39 -5.73
N ALA A 9 5.01 -18.48 -4.95
CA ALA A 9 4.09 -18.71 -3.84
C ALA A 9 4.14 -17.59 -2.80
N TYR A 10 5.32 -17.07 -2.49
CA TYR A 10 5.46 -15.90 -1.63
C TYR A 10 4.82 -14.65 -2.24
N ALA A 11 5.01 -14.42 -3.55
CA ALA A 11 4.39 -13.30 -4.26
C ALA A 11 2.85 -13.32 -4.19
N LEU A 12 2.22 -14.51 -4.19
CA LEU A 12 0.76 -14.65 -4.09
C LEU A 12 0.20 -14.07 -2.79
N GLY A 13 0.97 -14.05 -1.69
CA GLY A 13 0.52 -13.44 -0.43
C GLY A 13 0.23 -11.95 -0.56
N ASP A 14 1.11 -11.18 -1.17
CA ASP A 14 0.90 -9.74 -1.37
C ASP A 14 0.02 -9.44 -2.59
N ALA A 15 0.01 -10.31 -3.57
CA ALA A 15 -0.96 -10.25 -4.66
C ALA A 15 -2.40 -10.36 -4.13
N ALA A 16 -2.65 -11.22 -3.13
CA ALA A 16 -3.94 -11.31 -2.47
C ALA A 16 -4.23 -10.10 -1.57
N ALA A 17 -3.31 -9.78 -0.64
CA ALA A 17 -3.52 -8.73 0.35
C ALA A 17 -3.44 -7.32 -0.27
N GLY A 18 -2.36 -7.01 -0.96
CA GLY A 18 -2.11 -5.71 -1.59
C GLY A 18 -2.82 -5.53 -2.92
N GLY A 19 -2.73 -6.56 -3.78
CA GLY A 19 -3.24 -6.50 -5.14
C GLY A 19 -4.76 -6.64 -5.26
N ILE A 20 -5.41 -7.47 -4.45
CA ILE A 20 -6.88 -7.63 -4.47
C ILE A 20 -7.50 -6.78 -3.36
N VAL A 21 -7.32 -7.21 -2.12
CA VAL A 21 -8.09 -6.67 -0.99
C VAL A 21 -7.83 -5.20 -0.77
N TRP A 22 -6.58 -4.79 -0.65
CA TRP A 22 -6.23 -3.38 -0.43
C TRP A 22 -6.61 -2.47 -1.61
N LYS A 23 -6.48 -2.93 -2.85
CA LYS A 23 -6.91 -2.17 -4.04
C LYS A 23 -8.42 -1.94 -4.03
N VAL A 24 -9.23 -2.97 -3.82
CA VAL A 24 -10.68 -2.83 -3.73
C VAL A 24 -11.08 -1.93 -2.56
N MET A 25 -10.44 -2.11 -1.39
CA MET A 25 -10.70 -1.26 -0.22
C MET A 25 -10.36 0.22 -0.47
N SER A 26 -9.32 0.50 -1.22
CA SER A 26 -8.89 1.88 -1.48
C SER A 26 -9.76 2.59 -2.53
N ILE A 27 -10.30 1.86 -3.50
CA ILE A 27 -10.97 2.44 -4.67
C ILE A 27 -12.49 2.26 -4.58
N ALA A 28 -12.95 1.06 -4.25
CA ALA A 28 -14.36 0.72 -4.32
C ALA A 28 -15.12 1.01 -3.01
N PHE A 29 -14.48 0.93 -1.85
CA PHE A 29 -15.17 1.07 -0.57
C PHE A 29 -15.78 2.44 -0.31
N PRO A 30 -15.11 3.58 -0.59
CA PRO A 30 -15.77 4.87 -0.42
C PRO A 30 -17.09 4.95 -1.20
N LEU A 31 -17.08 4.55 -2.46
CA LEU A 31 -18.25 4.54 -3.32
C LEU A 31 -19.28 3.48 -2.90
N PHE A 32 -18.83 2.31 -2.48
CA PHE A 32 -19.72 1.25 -2.01
C PHE A 32 -20.48 1.67 -0.76
N PHE A 33 -19.81 2.15 0.26
CA PHE A 33 -20.45 2.51 1.53
C PHE A 33 -21.44 3.66 1.38
N THR A 34 -21.18 4.62 0.52
CA THR A 34 -22.06 5.76 0.31
C THR A 34 -23.16 5.46 -0.69
N ASN A 35 -22.83 5.04 -1.90
CA ASN A 35 -23.77 4.98 -3.03
C ASN A 35 -24.57 3.66 -3.09
N VAL A 36 -24.01 2.56 -2.53
CA VAL A 36 -24.66 1.24 -2.61
C VAL A 36 -25.17 0.80 -1.24
N PHE A 37 -24.35 0.92 -0.22
CA PHE A 37 -24.69 0.51 1.14
C PHE A 37 -25.60 1.53 1.84
N GLY A 38 -25.48 2.83 1.47
CA GLY A 38 -26.34 3.91 1.95
C GLY A 38 -25.92 4.47 3.33
N LEU A 39 -24.63 4.44 3.66
CA LEU A 39 -24.11 5.19 4.81
C LEU A 39 -23.99 6.68 4.47
N SER A 40 -24.15 7.54 5.48
CA SER A 40 -23.81 8.95 5.31
C SER A 40 -22.29 9.11 5.11
N PHE A 41 -21.87 10.22 4.46
CA PHE A 41 -20.43 10.52 4.29
C PHE A 41 -19.72 10.69 5.63
N ALA A 42 -20.40 11.30 6.59
CA ALA A 42 -19.88 11.43 7.94
C ALA A 42 -19.64 10.07 8.60
N ASP A 43 -20.59 9.14 8.48
CA ASP A 43 -20.43 7.77 8.98
C ASP A 43 -19.26 7.04 8.29
N ALA A 44 -19.17 7.15 6.96
CA ALA A 44 -18.07 6.53 6.20
C ALA A 44 -16.69 7.13 6.56
N ALA A 45 -16.60 8.44 6.73
CA ALA A 45 -15.37 9.10 7.15
C ALA A 45 -14.96 8.69 8.58
N VAL A 46 -15.91 8.66 9.53
CA VAL A 46 -15.66 8.22 10.91
C VAL A 46 -15.24 6.74 10.92
N LEU A 47 -15.89 5.87 10.13
CA LEU A 47 -15.53 4.47 10.00
C LEU A 47 -14.08 4.29 9.56
N MET A 48 -13.64 5.02 8.53
CA MET A 48 -12.28 4.97 8.05
C MET A 48 -11.27 5.48 9.08
N LEU A 49 -11.60 6.55 9.80
CA LEU A 49 -10.74 7.09 10.86
C LEU A 49 -10.59 6.12 12.03
N VAL A 50 -11.71 5.57 12.53
CA VAL A 50 -11.72 4.58 13.62
C VAL A 50 -10.90 3.35 13.24
N ALA A 51 -11.02 2.87 12.00
CA ALA A 51 -10.22 1.76 11.50
C ALA A 51 -8.72 2.05 11.53
N ARG A 52 -8.28 3.27 11.22
CA ARG A 52 -6.86 3.65 11.30
C ARG A 52 -6.35 3.68 12.74
N MET A 53 -7.15 4.17 13.67
CA MET A 53 -6.81 4.13 15.10
C MET A 53 -6.72 2.69 15.62
N PHE A 54 -7.61 1.82 15.15
CA PHE A 54 -7.62 0.40 15.48
C PHE A 54 -6.34 -0.30 14.97
N ASP A 55 -5.90 0.00 13.75
CA ASP A 55 -4.68 -0.55 13.16
C ASP A 55 -3.42 -0.22 13.99
N VAL A 56 -3.32 0.99 14.54
CA VAL A 56 -2.19 1.43 15.38
C VAL A 56 -1.97 0.50 16.56
N VAL A 57 -3.06 -0.05 17.11
CA VAL A 57 -3.02 -0.94 18.27
C VAL A 57 -2.87 -2.40 17.83
N THR A 58 -3.59 -2.82 16.80
CA THR A 58 -3.64 -4.23 16.40
C THR A 58 -2.39 -4.70 15.66
N ASP A 59 -1.73 -3.83 14.87
CA ASP A 59 -0.52 -4.20 14.14
C ASP A 59 0.64 -4.63 15.05
N PRO A 60 1.02 -3.88 16.12
CA PRO A 60 2.06 -4.31 17.06
C PRO A 60 1.66 -5.55 17.88
N ILE A 61 0.38 -5.64 18.30
CA ILE A 61 -0.12 -6.82 19.01
C ILE A 61 0.03 -8.06 18.14
N MET A 62 -0.40 -7.97 16.86
CA MET A 62 -0.29 -9.11 15.93
C MET A 62 1.17 -9.48 15.64
N GLY A 63 2.05 -8.50 15.46
CA GLY A 63 3.49 -8.75 15.30
C GLY A 63 4.07 -9.57 16.46
N SER A 64 3.75 -9.15 17.69
CA SER A 64 4.19 -9.85 18.88
C SER A 64 3.53 -11.24 19.04
N LEU A 65 2.28 -11.40 18.69
CA LEU A 65 1.57 -12.68 18.73
C LEU A 65 2.15 -13.65 17.71
N ALA A 66 2.44 -13.17 16.51
CA ALA A 66 3.07 -13.96 15.45
C ALA A 66 4.44 -14.46 15.85
N ASP A 67 5.31 -13.60 16.42
CA ASP A 67 6.67 -13.96 16.86
C ASP A 67 6.68 -15.07 17.94
N ARG A 68 5.58 -15.26 18.66
CA ARG A 68 5.44 -16.27 19.73
C ARG A 68 4.80 -17.55 19.29
N THR A 69 4.19 -17.54 18.11
CA THR A 69 3.49 -18.71 17.61
C THR A 69 4.48 -19.82 17.37
N GLN A 70 4.21 -20.99 17.97
CA GLN A 70 4.97 -22.21 17.76
C GLN A 70 4.00 -23.29 17.30
N SER A 71 4.17 -23.76 16.08
CA SER A 71 3.34 -24.83 15.56
C SER A 71 4.13 -25.78 14.68
N ARG A 72 3.53 -26.93 14.38
CA ARG A 72 4.08 -27.89 13.41
C ARG A 72 4.25 -27.31 12.01
N TRP A 73 3.57 -26.19 11.71
CA TRP A 73 3.60 -25.51 10.41
C TRP A 73 4.65 -24.38 10.36
N GLY A 74 5.26 -24.04 11.50
CA GLY A 74 6.18 -22.91 11.66
C GLY A 74 5.63 -21.81 12.57
N THR A 75 6.24 -20.64 12.53
CA THR A 75 5.89 -19.46 13.34
C THR A 75 4.87 -18.57 12.63
N TYR A 76 5.10 -18.23 11.36
CA TYR A 76 4.29 -17.26 10.61
C TYR A 76 3.32 -17.94 9.64
N ARG A 77 3.67 -19.08 9.04
CA ARG A 77 2.86 -19.82 8.08
C ARG A 77 1.46 -20.21 8.57
N PRO A 78 1.24 -20.59 9.84
CA PRO A 78 -0.09 -20.93 10.33
C PRO A 78 -1.10 -19.79 10.16
N TRP A 79 -0.65 -18.56 10.37
CA TRP A 79 -1.47 -17.35 10.23
C TRP A 79 -1.96 -17.13 8.80
N LEU A 80 -1.14 -17.50 7.80
CA LEU A 80 -1.54 -17.45 6.40
C LEU A 80 -2.48 -18.61 6.05
N ILE A 81 -2.15 -19.82 6.49
CA ILE A 81 -2.93 -21.03 6.17
C ILE A 81 -4.34 -20.93 6.76
N PHE A 82 -4.45 -20.71 8.07
CA PHE A 82 -5.74 -20.67 8.76
C PHE A 82 -6.43 -19.31 8.65
N GLY A 83 -5.65 -18.23 8.56
CA GLY A 83 -6.16 -16.87 8.37
C GLY A 83 -6.73 -16.60 6.97
N SER A 84 -6.35 -17.39 5.97
CA SER A 84 -6.86 -17.24 4.60
C SER A 84 -8.39 -17.38 4.51
N ILE A 85 -8.97 -18.29 5.26
CA ILE A 85 -10.43 -18.53 5.23
C ILE A 85 -11.19 -17.31 5.76
N PRO A 86 -10.98 -16.84 7.02
CA PRO A 86 -11.64 -15.65 7.49
C PRO A 86 -11.30 -14.41 6.64
N PHE A 87 -10.09 -14.34 6.06
CA PHE A 87 -9.68 -13.23 5.20
C PHE A 87 -10.58 -13.08 3.97
N GLY A 88 -10.79 -14.15 3.22
CA GLY A 88 -11.69 -14.12 2.06
C GLY A 88 -13.16 -14.00 2.44
N LEU A 89 -13.60 -14.69 3.51
CA LEU A 89 -14.98 -14.66 3.95
C LEU A 89 -15.42 -13.26 4.42
N ILE A 90 -14.63 -12.62 5.27
CA ILE A 90 -14.97 -11.30 5.81
C ILE A 90 -14.89 -10.25 4.72
N PHE A 91 -13.94 -10.37 3.77
CA PHE A 91 -13.89 -9.50 2.60
C PHE A 91 -15.14 -9.63 1.73
N ALA A 92 -15.65 -10.86 1.50
CA ALA A 92 -16.89 -11.09 0.78
C ALA A 92 -18.11 -10.49 1.51
N LEU A 93 -18.19 -10.72 2.83
CA LEU A 93 -19.28 -10.18 3.65
C LEU A 93 -19.27 -8.66 3.72
N LEU A 94 -18.10 -8.03 3.67
CA LEU A 94 -17.95 -6.57 3.73
C LEU A 94 -18.54 -5.88 2.49
N LEU A 95 -18.55 -6.55 1.33
CA LEU A 95 -19.16 -6.08 0.09
C LEU A 95 -20.63 -6.55 -0.09
N TYR A 96 -21.18 -7.24 0.90
CA TYR A 96 -22.58 -7.63 0.93
C TYR A 96 -23.43 -6.56 1.62
N THR A 97 -24.57 -6.23 1.03
CA THR A 97 -25.53 -5.25 1.59
C THR A 97 -26.73 -5.99 2.16
N PRO A 98 -26.81 -6.23 3.48
CA PRO A 98 -27.96 -6.87 4.10
C PRO A 98 -29.17 -5.92 4.13
N ASP A 99 -30.35 -6.50 4.11
CA ASP A 99 -31.61 -5.77 4.30
C ASP A 99 -31.84 -5.50 5.80
N LEU A 100 -31.26 -4.41 6.28
CA LEU A 100 -31.30 -3.96 7.68
C LEU A 100 -31.75 -2.50 7.74
N GLY A 101 -32.41 -2.15 8.84
CA GLY A 101 -32.71 -0.74 9.11
C GLY A 101 -31.42 0.12 9.27
N PRO A 102 -31.52 1.47 9.26
CA PRO A 102 -30.35 2.35 9.24
C PRO A 102 -29.34 2.11 10.36
N VAL A 103 -29.81 1.83 11.59
CA VAL A 103 -28.95 1.51 12.73
C VAL A 103 -28.26 0.15 12.54
N GLY A 104 -28.99 -0.86 12.06
CA GLY A 104 -28.45 -2.19 11.78
C GLY A 104 -27.37 -2.14 10.70
N LYS A 105 -27.57 -1.35 9.64
CA LYS A 105 -26.56 -1.12 8.59
C LYS A 105 -25.27 -0.49 9.16
N ARG A 106 -25.38 0.53 10.01
CA ARG A 106 -24.20 1.13 10.66
C ARG A 106 -23.44 0.10 11.49
N ILE A 107 -24.13 -0.64 12.36
CA ILE A 107 -23.49 -1.66 13.21
C ILE A 107 -22.80 -2.72 12.34
N TYR A 108 -23.45 -3.18 11.30
CA TYR A 108 -22.89 -4.17 10.36
C TYR A 108 -21.62 -3.64 9.69
N ALA A 109 -21.67 -2.43 9.11
CA ALA A 109 -20.53 -1.83 8.42
C ALA A 109 -19.34 -1.63 9.35
N TYR A 110 -19.56 -1.04 10.53
CA TYR A 110 -18.48 -0.80 11.51
C TYR A 110 -17.88 -2.12 12.02
N SER A 111 -18.72 -3.09 12.39
CA SER A 111 -18.25 -4.38 12.90
C SER A 111 -17.45 -5.15 11.86
N LEU A 112 -17.95 -5.26 10.62
CA LEU A 112 -17.23 -5.98 9.57
C LEU A 112 -15.99 -5.26 9.06
N TYR A 113 -16.02 -3.93 8.99
CA TYR A 113 -14.83 -3.19 8.57
C TYR A 113 -13.70 -3.31 9.59
N LEU A 114 -13.99 -3.18 10.90
CA LEU A 114 -12.99 -3.38 11.94
C LEU A 114 -12.50 -4.84 11.99
N LEU A 115 -13.42 -5.80 11.82
CA LEU A 115 -13.05 -7.20 11.73
C LEU A 115 -12.18 -7.48 10.50
N MET A 116 -12.48 -6.85 9.35
CA MET A 116 -11.65 -6.94 8.15
C MET A 116 -10.24 -6.38 8.41
N MET A 117 -10.12 -5.24 9.11
CA MET A 117 -8.82 -4.69 9.48
C MET A 117 -8.05 -5.65 10.37
N ALA A 118 -8.70 -6.24 11.39
CA ALA A 118 -8.08 -7.22 12.27
C ALA A 118 -7.58 -8.45 11.50
N VAL A 119 -8.39 -8.99 10.60
CA VAL A 119 -8.02 -10.18 9.79
C VAL A 119 -6.98 -9.83 8.74
N TYR A 120 -7.05 -8.64 8.14
CA TYR A 120 -6.00 -8.13 7.24
C TYR A 120 -4.65 -8.07 7.98
N THR A 121 -4.62 -7.50 9.18
CA THR A 121 -3.43 -7.44 10.02
C THR A 121 -2.94 -8.84 10.42
N MET A 122 -3.87 -9.75 10.77
CA MET A 122 -3.58 -11.14 11.13
C MET A 122 -2.87 -11.91 10.00
N VAL A 123 -3.16 -11.58 8.75
CA VAL A 123 -2.51 -12.20 7.57
C VAL A 123 -1.27 -11.43 7.16
N ASN A 124 -1.36 -10.11 7.03
CA ASN A 124 -0.34 -9.30 6.38
C ASN A 124 0.92 -9.09 7.24
N VAL A 125 0.79 -8.99 8.57
CA VAL A 125 1.94 -8.84 9.47
C VAL A 125 2.80 -10.11 9.51
N PRO A 126 2.24 -11.33 9.75
CA PRO A 126 3.02 -12.56 9.65
C PRO A 126 3.58 -12.81 8.23
N TYR A 127 2.84 -12.46 7.19
CA TYR A 127 3.32 -12.54 5.81
C TYR A 127 4.59 -11.71 5.59
N GLY A 128 4.60 -10.46 6.05
CA GLY A 128 5.79 -9.63 6.00
C GLY A 128 6.96 -10.25 6.77
N SER A 129 6.69 -10.70 8.00
CA SER A 129 7.69 -11.29 8.91
C SER A 129 8.27 -12.61 8.41
N LEU A 130 7.50 -13.36 7.60
CA LEU A 130 7.93 -14.63 6.99
C LEU A 130 9.22 -14.46 6.17
N LEU A 131 9.42 -13.30 5.50
CA LEU A 131 10.65 -13.02 4.75
C LEU A 131 11.91 -13.14 5.62
N GLY A 132 11.83 -12.69 6.87
CA GLY A 132 12.95 -12.72 7.81
C GLY A 132 13.40 -14.12 8.23
N VAL A 133 12.56 -15.15 8.04
CA VAL A 133 12.85 -16.56 8.41
C VAL A 133 12.94 -17.50 7.21
N MET A 134 12.70 -17.02 5.99
CA MET A 134 12.80 -17.84 4.79
C MET A 134 14.24 -18.07 4.34
N THR A 135 15.12 -17.08 4.50
CA THR A 135 16.52 -17.14 4.08
C THR A 135 17.38 -16.14 4.86
N ASP A 136 18.65 -16.43 5.02
CA ASP A 136 19.68 -15.53 5.53
C ASP A 136 20.49 -14.84 4.41
N ASP A 137 20.36 -15.32 3.15
CA ASP A 137 21.03 -14.74 1.99
C ASP A 137 20.35 -13.41 1.56
N ASP A 138 21.13 -12.35 1.58
CA ASP A 138 20.66 -11.00 1.20
C ASP A 138 20.17 -10.92 -0.26
N ASN A 139 20.78 -11.68 -1.18
CA ASN A 139 20.34 -11.72 -2.57
C ASN A 139 19.00 -12.45 -2.71
N GLU A 140 18.79 -13.53 -1.97
CA GLU A 140 17.49 -14.21 -1.93
C GLU A 140 16.40 -13.33 -1.30
N LYS A 141 16.69 -12.60 -0.21
CA LYS A 141 15.75 -11.62 0.39
C LYS A 141 15.32 -10.57 -0.64
N ASN A 142 16.28 -10.04 -1.42
CA ASN A 142 15.98 -9.09 -2.49
C ASN A 142 15.09 -9.70 -3.57
N GLN A 143 15.37 -10.95 -3.98
CA GLN A 143 14.56 -11.65 -4.98
C GLN A 143 13.13 -11.91 -4.47
N PHE A 144 12.96 -12.41 -3.24
CA PHE A 144 11.64 -12.60 -2.64
C PHE A 144 10.85 -11.28 -2.59
N SER A 145 11.51 -10.19 -2.19
CA SER A 145 10.89 -8.86 -2.13
C SER A 145 10.52 -8.35 -3.53
N ALA A 146 11.34 -8.62 -4.55
CA ALA A 146 11.04 -8.27 -5.93
C ALA A 146 9.82 -9.06 -6.45
N PHE A 147 9.79 -10.39 -6.25
CA PHE A 147 8.64 -11.22 -6.63
C PHE A 147 7.37 -10.79 -5.92
N ARG A 148 7.47 -10.44 -4.63
CA ARG A 148 6.38 -9.86 -3.83
C ARG A 148 5.78 -8.62 -4.51
N MET A 149 6.62 -7.63 -4.85
CA MET A 149 6.16 -6.38 -5.46
C MET A 149 5.60 -6.60 -6.87
N ILE A 150 6.24 -7.44 -7.67
CA ILE A 150 5.72 -7.83 -9.00
C ILE A 150 4.31 -8.42 -8.85
N GLY A 151 4.13 -9.35 -7.90
CA GLY A 151 2.83 -9.97 -7.63
C GLY A 151 1.77 -8.95 -7.20
N ALA A 152 2.12 -8.03 -6.28
CA ALA A 152 1.21 -6.99 -5.81
C ALA A 152 0.79 -6.02 -6.92
N TYR A 153 1.73 -5.53 -7.72
CA TYR A 153 1.44 -4.60 -8.83
C TYR A 153 0.68 -5.29 -9.96
N ALA A 154 1.09 -6.51 -10.37
CA ALA A 154 0.41 -7.24 -11.43
C ALA A 154 -1.05 -7.56 -11.06
N MET A 155 -1.27 -8.06 -9.84
CA MET A 155 -2.61 -8.38 -9.37
C MET A 155 -3.42 -7.10 -9.10
N GLY A 156 -2.80 -6.04 -8.59
CA GLY A 156 -3.46 -4.75 -8.41
C GLY A 156 -3.96 -4.16 -9.72
N PHE A 157 -3.14 -4.21 -10.75
CA PHE A 157 -3.52 -3.81 -12.11
C PHE A 157 -4.65 -4.69 -12.66
N ALA A 158 -4.51 -6.02 -12.54
CA ALA A 158 -5.55 -6.96 -12.97
C ALA A 158 -6.88 -6.73 -12.24
N THR A 159 -6.85 -6.50 -10.93
CA THR A 159 -8.04 -6.20 -10.12
C THR A 159 -8.70 -4.88 -10.57
N LEU A 160 -7.90 -3.84 -10.78
CA LEU A 160 -8.38 -2.53 -11.20
C LEU A 160 -9.11 -2.60 -12.55
N LEU A 161 -8.55 -3.35 -13.49
CA LEU A 161 -9.17 -3.54 -14.80
C LEU A 161 -10.38 -4.48 -14.74
N SER A 162 -10.26 -5.62 -14.07
CA SER A 162 -11.30 -6.65 -14.06
C SER A 162 -12.53 -6.27 -13.23
N PHE A 163 -12.39 -5.46 -12.18
CA PHE A 163 -13.46 -5.14 -11.24
C PHE A 163 -14.72 -4.58 -11.93
N PRO A 164 -14.65 -3.52 -12.76
CA PRO A 164 -15.84 -2.99 -13.43
C PRO A 164 -16.40 -3.94 -14.51
N TYR A 165 -15.53 -4.68 -15.21
CA TYR A 165 -15.99 -5.67 -16.19
C TYR A 165 -16.70 -6.84 -15.53
N LEU A 166 -16.22 -7.30 -14.38
CA LEU A 166 -16.83 -8.36 -13.60
C LEU A 166 -18.20 -7.93 -13.10
N GLN A 167 -18.33 -6.71 -12.59
CA GLN A 167 -19.63 -6.14 -12.17
C GLN A 167 -20.61 -6.07 -13.35
N LYS A 168 -20.15 -5.57 -14.50
CA LYS A 168 -20.99 -5.51 -15.71
C LYS A 168 -21.42 -6.91 -16.19
N TRP A 169 -20.53 -7.89 -16.11
CA TRP A 169 -20.82 -9.27 -16.52
C TRP A 169 -21.84 -9.95 -15.58
N ILE A 170 -21.73 -9.71 -14.26
CA ILE A 170 -22.68 -10.22 -13.26
C ILE A 170 -24.07 -9.63 -13.49
N GLY A 171 -24.16 -8.33 -13.82
CA GLY A 171 -25.44 -7.65 -14.03
C GLY A 171 -26.29 -7.51 -12.75
N GLY A 172 -27.54 -7.13 -12.91
CA GLY A 172 -28.45 -6.92 -11.79
C GLY A 172 -28.24 -5.58 -11.07
N THR A 173 -28.65 -5.53 -9.79
CA THR A 173 -28.50 -4.32 -8.97
C THR A 173 -27.05 -4.09 -8.53
N ASN A 174 -26.68 -2.86 -8.27
CA ASN A 174 -25.34 -2.54 -7.77
C ASN A 174 -24.98 -3.35 -6.51
N ALA A 175 -25.93 -3.52 -5.56
CA ALA A 175 -25.72 -4.33 -4.37
C ALA A 175 -25.39 -5.81 -4.71
N HIS A 176 -26.09 -6.39 -5.68
CA HIS A 176 -25.81 -7.75 -6.15
C HIS A 176 -24.44 -7.85 -6.83
N GLN A 177 -24.10 -6.90 -7.69
CA GLN A 177 -22.80 -6.85 -8.37
C GLN A 177 -21.63 -6.79 -7.38
N TYR A 178 -21.72 -5.92 -6.36
CA TYR A 178 -20.69 -5.81 -5.33
C TYR A 178 -20.58 -7.09 -4.48
N ALA A 179 -21.70 -7.66 -4.08
CA ALA A 179 -21.72 -8.90 -3.27
C ALA A 179 -21.08 -10.08 -4.00
N VAL A 180 -21.46 -10.33 -5.26
CA VAL A 180 -20.92 -11.46 -6.05
C VAL A 180 -19.44 -11.21 -6.41
N THR A 181 -19.08 -9.97 -6.81
CA THR A 181 -17.69 -9.61 -7.08
C THR A 181 -16.83 -9.79 -5.83
N GLY A 182 -17.33 -9.36 -4.66
CA GLY A 182 -16.67 -9.55 -3.37
C GLY A 182 -16.46 -11.00 -3.02
N ALA A 183 -17.47 -11.86 -3.27
CA ALA A 183 -17.37 -13.31 -3.05
C ALA A 183 -16.31 -13.95 -3.96
N ILE A 184 -16.31 -13.64 -5.26
CA ILE A 184 -15.32 -14.17 -6.22
C ILE A 184 -13.90 -13.74 -5.81
N LEU A 185 -13.67 -12.45 -5.62
CA LEU A 185 -12.35 -11.92 -5.25
C LEU A 185 -11.91 -12.39 -3.86
N GLY A 186 -12.85 -12.54 -2.92
CA GLY A 186 -12.58 -13.09 -1.59
C GLY A 186 -12.10 -14.53 -1.64
N VAL A 187 -12.74 -15.38 -2.45
CA VAL A 187 -12.31 -16.77 -2.66
C VAL A 187 -10.92 -16.80 -3.32
N VAL A 188 -10.67 -15.99 -4.34
CA VAL A 188 -9.37 -15.91 -5.00
C VAL A 188 -8.29 -15.47 -4.01
N ALA A 189 -8.54 -14.42 -3.21
CA ALA A 189 -7.61 -13.94 -2.19
C ALA A 189 -7.33 -15.00 -1.11
N ALA A 190 -8.37 -15.73 -0.66
CA ALA A 190 -8.21 -16.83 0.30
C ALA A 190 -7.31 -17.94 -0.26
N ILE A 191 -7.58 -18.39 -1.50
CA ILE A 191 -6.77 -19.44 -2.16
C ILE A 191 -5.31 -18.99 -2.30
N MET A 192 -5.07 -17.78 -2.80
CA MET A 192 -3.72 -17.25 -2.99
C MET A 192 -2.96 -17.15 -1.67
N THR A 193 -3.60 -16.66 -0.61
CA THR A 193 -3.01 -16.56 0.74
C THR A 193 -2.72 -17.95 1.31
N MET A 194 -3.63 -18.91 1.15
CA MET A 194 -3.45 -20.29 1.59
C MET A 194 -2.28 -20.96 0.85
N VAL A 195 -2.19 -20.81 -0.46
CA VAL A 195 -1.10 -21.34 -1.30
C VAL A 195 0.24 -20.73 -0.85
N CYS A 196 0.28 -19.43 -0.56
CA CYS A 196 1.45 -18.77 0.01
C CYS A 196 1.90 -19.47 1.30
N GLY A 197 0.99 -19.66 2.26
CA GLY A 197 1.31 -20.34 3.53
C GLY A 197 1.75 -21.81 3.37
N LEU A 198 1.17 -22.54 2.42
CA LEU A 198 1.48 -23.96 2.21
C LEU A 198 2.82 -24.20 1.50
N LEU A 199 3.12 -23.41 0.47
CA LEU A 199 4.28 -23.65 -0.42
C LEU A 199 5.56 -22.91 0.01
N THR A 200 5.48 -21.94 0.91
CA THR A 200 6.64 -21.28 1.49
C THR A 200 7.25 -22.11 2.64
N LYS A 201 8.52 -21.91 2.95
CA LYS A 201 9.25 -22.65 3.99
C LYS A 201 9.98 -21.69 4.92
N GLU A 202 9.79 -21.90 6.23
CA GLU A 202 10.59 -21.26 7.25
C GLU A 202 11.86 -22.08 7.46
N ARG A 203 13.02 -21.55 7.12
CA ARG A 203 14.34 -22.23 7.22
C ARG A 203 15.08 -21.81 8.47
N LEU A 204 14.88 -20.58 8.90
CA LEU A 204 15.50 -20.02 10.09
C LEU A 204 14.50 -20.13 11.25
N LYS A 205 14.98 -20.59 12.39
CA LYS A 205 14.17 -20.55 13.61
C LYS A 205 14.31 -19.16 14.22
N PRO A 206 13.23 -18.41 14.40
CA PRO A 206 13.33 -17.14 15.11
C PRO A 206 13.82 -17.40 16.53
N VAL A 207 14.71 -16.53 17.02
CA VAL A 207 15.10 -16.54 18.43
C VAL A 207 13.82 -16.29 19.24
N ARG A 208 13.61 -17.10 20.29
CA ARG A 208 12.37 -17.09 21.08
C ARG A 208 12.05 -15.67 21.55
N ALA A 209 10.92 -15.15 21.11
CA ALA A 209 10.44 -13.84 21.57
C ALA A 209 10.05 -13.93 23.06
N GLU A 210 10.55 -13.01 23.87
CA GLU A 210 10.13 -12.86 25.27
C GLU A 210 8.65 -12.45 25.37
N LYS A 211 8.08 -12.48 26.58
CA LYS A 211 6.67 -12.07 26.79
C LYS A 211 6.45 -10.65 26.26
N PHE A 212 5.34 -10.43 25.56
CA PHE A 212 4.97 -9.08 25.09
C PHE A 212 5.03 -8.10 26.25
N SER A 213 5.83 -7.09 26.06
CA SER A 213 5.88 -5.97 26.96
C SER A 213 5.86 -4.71 26.12
N PHE A 214 5.08 -3.74 26.53
CA PHE A 214 5.21 -2.37 25.97
C PHE A 214 6.66 -1.88 26.06
N HIS A 215 7.45 -2.42 26.99
CA HIS A 215 8.87 -2.15 27.11
C HIS A 215 9.67 -2.66 25.90
N GLN A 216 9.30 -3.79 25.30
CA GLN A 216 9.96 -4.28 24.07
C GLN A 216 9.66 -3.36 22.88
N PHE A 217 8.42 -2.87 22.75
CA PHE A 217 8.09 -1.86 21.76
C PHE A 217 8.84 -0.54 22.03
N ALA A 218 8.93 -0.11 23.28
CA ALA A 218 9.72 1.06 23.67
C ALA A 218 11.22 0.88 23.36
N ASN A 219 11.76 -0.33 23.49
CA ASN A 219 13.15 -0.64 23.15
C ASN A 219 13.46 -0.49 21.65
N LEU A 220 12.46 -0.62 20.76
CA LEU A 220 12.66 -0.35 19.34
C LEU A 220 13.03 1.11 19.09
N PHE A 221 12.57 2.06 19.90
CA PHE A 221 12.96 3.47 19.79
C PHE A 221 14.45 3.71 20.08
N HIS A 222 15.13 2.77 20.73
CA HIS A 222 16.59 2.81 20.91
C HIS A 222 17.34 2.21 19.69
N ASN A 223 16.64 1.50 18.81
CA ASN A 223 17.21 0.95 17.59
C ASN A 223 17.22 2.00 16.47
N LYS A 224 18.34 2.67 16.28
CA LYS A 224 18.49 3.69 15.22
C LYS A 224 18.16 3.16 13.83
N ALA A 225 18.50 1.90 13.50
CA ALA A 225 18.19 1.33 12.20
C ALA A 225 16.68 1.21 11.98
N TRP A 226 15.93 0.82 13.02
CA TRP A 226 14.47 0.76 12.98
C TRP A 226 13.84 2.14 12.83
N LEU A 227 14.33 3.17 13.53
CA LEU A 227 13.83 4.54 13.41
C LEU A 227 13.98 5.09 11.98
N TYR A 228 15.18 4.95 11.41
CA TYR A 228 15.44 5.34 10.02
C TYR A 228 14.55 4.58 9.05
N MET A 229 14.40 3.26 9.25
CA MET A 229 13.59 2.40 8.40
C MET A 229 12.11 2.79 8.43
N THR A 230 11.56 3.02 9.62
CA THR A 230 10.17 3.45 9.82
C THR A 230 9.92 4.83 9.19
N ALA A 231 10.84 5.77 9.38
CA ALA A 231 10.78 7.09 8.73
C ALA A 231 10.81 6.96 7.19
N MET A 232 11.71 6.14 6.63
CA MET A 232 11.75 5.88 5.19
C MET A 232 10.44 5.26 4.68
N ALA A 233 9.85 4.31 5.41
CA ALA A 233 8.59 3.68 5.05
C ALA A 233 7.41 4.67 5.11
N ILE A 234 7.33 5.53 6.10
CA ILE A 234 6.34 6.61 6.15
C ILE A 234 6.51 7.53 4.93
N CYS A 235 7.71 8.00 4.66
CA CYS A 235 7.99 8.88 3.54
C CYS A 235 7.65 8.25 2.18
N THR A 236 7.96 6.97 1.95
CA THR A 236 7.61 6.28 0.70
C THR A 236 6.09 6.20 0.49
N ASN A 237 5.34 5.95 1.56
CA ASN A 237 3.88 5.91 1.48
C ASN A 237 3.25 7.30 1.35
N PHE A 238 3.85 8.32 1.95
CA PHE A 238 3.50 9.72 1.70
C PHE A 238 3.71 10.10 0.24
N PHE A 239 4.87 9.80 -0.31
CA PHE A 239 5.20 10.06 -1.71
C PHE A 239 4.17 9.47 -2.66
N ASN A 240 3.84 8.20 -2.47
CA ASN A 240 2.83 7.52 -3.27
C ASN A 240 1.42 8.09 -3.01
N GLY A 241 1.05 8.31 -1.74
CA GLY A 241 -0.25 8.82 -1.34
C GLY A 241 -0.58 10.17 -1.99
N PHE A 242 0.37 11.10 -2.01
CA PHE A 242 0.19 12.38 -2.70
C PHE A 242 -0.07 12.20 -4.19
N ARG A 243 0.75 11.41 -4.88
CA ARG A 243 0.62 11.21 -6.32
C ARG A 243 -0.72 10.58 -6.71
N TYR A 244 -1.15 9.53 -5.98
CA TYR A 244 -2.42 8.86 -6.29
C TYR A 244 -3.63 9.73 -5.96
N ALA A 245 -3.63 10.38 -4.80
CA ALA A 245 -4.78 11.18 -4.38
C ALA A 245 -4.93 12.48 -5.19
N VAL A 246 -3.83 13.08 -5.65
CA VAL A 246 -3.86 14.35 -6.39
C VAL A 246 -4.07 14.13 -7.88
N ALA A 247 -3.77 12.95 -8.44
CA ALA A 247 -3.90 12.67 -9.86
C ALA A 247 -5.32 12.96 -10.40
N GLY A 248 -6.36 12.62 -9.63
CA GLY A 248 -7.75 12.96 -9.99
C GLY A 248 -7.97 14.47 -10.08
N TYR A 249 -7.59 15.22 -9.06
CA TYR A 249 -7.70 16.68 -9.05
C TYR A 249 -6.89 17.33 -10.18
N MET A 250 -5.72 16.80 -10.50
CA MET A 250 -4.91 17.30 -11.62
C MET A 250 -5.63 17.12 -12.95
N PHE A 251 -6.25 15.96 -13.19
CA PHE A 251 -7.01 15.74 -14.41
C PHE A 251 -8.27 16.61 -14.48
N ASP A 252 -9.05 16.67 -13.40
CA ASP A 252 -10.33 17.38 -13.40
C ASP A 252 -10.17 18.89 -13.52
N TYR A 253 -9.17 19.49 -12.86
CA TYR A 253 -9.04 20.95 -12.75
C TYR A 253 -7.90 21.54 -13.58
N CYS A 254 -6.76 20.84 -13.74
CA CYS A 254 -5.63 21.38 -14.51
C CYS A 254 -5.66 20.95 -15.97
N LEU A 255 -6.19 19.76 -16.29
CA LEU A 255 -6.25 19.20 -17.65
C LEU A 255 -7.67 19.19 -18.24
N HIS A 256 -8.67 19.68 -17.48
CA HIS A 256 -10.06 19.77 -17.89
C HIS A 256 -10.71 18.41 -18.25
N GLY A 257 -10.35 17.36 -17.54
CA GLY A 257 -10.90 16.00 -17.67
C GLY A 257 -10.00 15.03 -18.42
N SER A 258 -10.58 14.08 -19.14
CA SER A 258 -9.80 13.10 -19.92
C SER A 258 -9.22 13.72 -21.20
N VAL A 259 -8.01 13.31 -21.55
CA VAL A 259 -7.29 13.73 -22.75
C VAL A 259 -7.29 12.58 -23.77
N THR A 260 -7.63 12.86 -25.02
CA THR A 260 -7.61 11.85 -26.11
C THR A 260 -6.34 12.02 -26.94
N VAL A 261 -5.58 10.94 -27.08
CA VAL A 261 -4.38 10.87 -27.92
C VAL A 261 -4.51 9.65 -28.83
N ASP A 262 -4.56 9.81 -30.14
CA ASP A 262 -4.67 8.75 -31.13
C ASP A 262 -5.73 7.67 -30.74
N ASP A 263 -6.97 8.08 -30.50
CA ASP A 263 -8.10 7.25 -30.06
C ASP A 263 -7.99 6.66 -28.63
N LEU A 264 -6.87 6.85 -27.92
CA LEU A 264 -6.71 6.43 -26.54
C LEU A 264 -7.21 7.54 -25.59
N ILE A 265 -8.24 7.23 -24.80
CA ILE A 265 -8.74 8.12 -23.76
C ILE A 265 -7.86 7.97 -22.51
N ILE A 266 -7.10 8.99 -22.21
CA ILE A 266 -6.23 9.07 -21.04
C ILE A 266 -6.96 9.83 -19.94
N ASN A 267 -7.45 9.12 -18.96
CA ASN A 267 -7.92 9.66 -17.70
C ASN A 267 -6.88 9.43 -16.60
N PHE A 268 -7.11 9.92 -15.37
CA PHE A 268 -6.16 9.75 -14.28
C PHE A 268 -5.83 8.27 -13.98
N THR A 269 -6.78 7.35 -14.17
CA THR A 269 -6.58 5.91 -13.94
C THR A 269 -5.60 5.32 -14.95
N VAL A 270 -5.80 5.61 -16.24
CA VAL A 270 -4.89 5.15 -17.31
C VAL A 270 -3.52 5.80 -17.16
N PHE A 271 -3.46 7.07 -16.80
CA PHE A 271 -2.22 7.79 -16.53
C PHE A 271 -1.41 7.15 -15.40
N MET A 272 -2.05 6.80 -14.29
CA MET A 272 -1.38 6.12 -13.18
C MET A 272 -1.06 4.66 -13.48
N ALA A 273 -1.82 4.00 -14.36
CA ALA A 273 -1.56 2.62 -14.77
C ALA A 273 -0.21 2.47 -15.51
N PHE A 274 0.24 3.47 -16.28
CA PHE A 274 1.60 3.48 -16.84
C PHE A 274 2.66 3.38 -15.75
N GLY A 275 2.43 4.07 -14.62
CA GLY A 275 3.30 4.00 -13.45
C GLY A 275 3.31 2.62 -12.78
N GLU A 276 2.14 1.99 -12.61
CA GLU A 276 2.00 0.65 -12.01
C GLU A 276 2.75 -0.41 -12.83
N VAL A 277 2.55 -0.42 -14.15
CA VAL A 277 3.26 -1.34 -15.05
C VAL A 277 4.77 -1.12 -14.97
N THR A 278 5.20 0.13 -14.93
CA THR A 278 6.62 0.46 -14.78
C THR A 278 7.18 -0.03 -13.44
N CYS A 279 6.46 0.17 -12.33
CA CYS A 279 6.86 -0.34 -11.01
C CYS A 279 6.97 -1.87 -11.01
N MET A 280 6.06 -2.57 -11.69
CA MET A 280 6.12 -4.03 -11.83
C MET A 280 7.41 -4.48 -12.53
N VAL A 281 7.74 -3.87 -13.67
CA VAL A 281 8.95 -4.21 -14.44
C VAL A 281 10.22 -3.90 -13.62
N PHE A 282 10.32 -2.70 -13.07
CA PHE A 282 11.52 -2.26 -12.35
C PHE A 282 11.63 -2.86 -10.94
N GLY A 283 10.55 -3.37 -10.38
CA GLY A 283 10.58 -4.23 -9.19
C GLY A 283 11.41 -5.49 -9.41
N GLY A 284 11.33 -6.07 -10.60
CA GLY A 284 12.19 -7.20 -11.03
C GLY A 284 13.67 -6.83 -11.22
N VAL A 285 13.95 -5.58 -11.60
CA VAL A 285 15.31 -5.06 -11.80
C VAL A 285 16.01 -4.71 -10.47
N ALA A 286 15.26 -4.46 -9.40
CA ALA A 286 15.78 -3.98 -8.13
C ALA A 286 16.91 -4.84 -7.52
N PRO A 287 16.84 -6.19 -7.50
CA PRO A 287 17.94 -7.02 -6.97
C PRO A 287 19.23 -6.88 -7.77
N TRP A 288 19.11 -6.82 -9.10
CA TRP A 288 20.26 -6.62 -9.99
C TRP A 288 20.90 -5.23 -9.77
N PHE A 289 20.06 -4.19 -9.66
CA PHE A 289 20.53 -2.83 -9.42
C PHE A 289 21.24 -2.69 -8.08
N ALA A 290 20.68 -3.28 -6.99
CA ALA A 290 21.31 -3.30 -5.67
C ALA A 290 22.69 -3.98 -5.70
N LYS A 291 22.81 -5.11 -6.44
CA LYS A 291 24.09 -5.80 -6.61
C LYS A 291 25.09 -4.96 -7.41
N LYS A 292 24.65 -4.29 -8.48
CA LYS A 292 25.52 -3.44 -9.32
C LYS A 292 26.07 -2.23 -8.57
N VAL A 293 25.24 -1.60 -7.73
CA VAL A 293 25.61 -0.43 -6.92
C VAL A 293 26.39 -0.82 -5.66
N GLY A 294 26.37 -2.10 -5.28
CA GLY A 294 27.14 -2.68 -4.18
C GLY A 294 26.44 -2.64 -2.82
N SER A 295 25.27 -1.99 -2.69
CA SER A 295 24.45 -2.06 -1.47
C SER A 295 23.00 -1.67 -1.70
N LYS A 296 22.08 -2.27 -0.91
CA LYS A 296 20.65 -1.92 -0.90
C LYS A 296 20.44 -0.45 -0.54
N ARG A 297 21.21 0.05 0.43
CA ARG A 297 21.17 1.44 0.88
C ARG A 297 21.46 2.42 -0.25
N MET A 298 22.53 2.18 -1.01
CA MET A 298 22.91 3.05 -2.13
C MET A 298 21.95 2.92 -3.32
N ALA A 299 21.42 1.72 -3.57
CA ALA A 299 20.40 1.54 -4.59
C ALA A 299 19.11 2.31 -4.24
N PHE A 300 18.69 2.27 -2.98
CA PHE A 300 17.56 3.07 -2.49
C PHE A 300 17.84 4.57 -2.60
N PHE A 301 19.04 5.00 -2.21
CA PHE A 301 19.47 6.41 -2.32
C PHE A 301 19.37 6.92 -3.76
N TRP A 302 19.97 6.22 -4.73
CA TRP A 302 19.92 6.63 -6.14
C TRP A 302 18.51 6.61 -6.71
N SER A 303 17.67 5.65 -6.29
CA SER A 303 16.26 5.62 -6.68
C SER A 303 15.51 6.84 -6.14
N ALA A 304 15.77 7.26 -4.90
CA ALA A 304 15.20 8.47 -4.32
C ALA A 304 15.68 9.74 -5.03
N VAL A 305 16.97 9.83 -5.41
CA VAL A 305 17.52 10.93 -6.23
C VAL A 305 16.78 11.01 -7.57
N PHE A 306 16.56 9.86 -8.20
CA PHE A 306 15.86 9.80 -9.47
C PHE A 306 14.40 10.26 -9.36
N CYS A 307 13.68 9.82 -8.31
CA CYS A 307 12.34 10.31 -8.01
C CYS A 307 12.31 11.82 -7.71
N LEU A 308 13.33 12.35 -7.02
CA LEU A 308 13.46 13.78 -6.76
C LEU A 308 13.56 14.57 -8.06
N VAL A 309 14.53 14.21 -8.92
CA VAL A 309 14.79 14.93 -10.19
C VAL A 309 13.56 14.89 -11.09
N THR A 310 12.92 13.74 -11.26
CA THR A 310 11.74 13.59 -12.13
C THR A 310 10.52 14.32 -11.58
N SER A 311 10.34 14.35 -10.25
CA SER A 311 9.24 15.09 -9.61
C SER A 311 9.45 16.61 -9.73
N VAL A 312 10.67 17.10 -9.57
CA VAL A 312 11.00 18.52 -9.81
C VAL A 312 10.79 18.87 -11.29
N ALA A 313 11.24 18.02 -12.21
CA ALA A 313 11.06 18.24 -13.64
C ALA A 313 9.58 18.32 -14.03
N PHE A 314 8.71 17.54 -13.38
CA PHE A 314 7.27 17.57 -13.62
C PHE A 314 6.66 18.96 -13.33
N PHE A 315 7.16 19.67 -12.33
CA PHE A 315 6.66 21.00 -11.97
C PHE A 315 6.81 22.03 -13.10
N PHE A 316 7.85 21.90 -13.91
CA PHE A 316 8.13 22.84 -15.00
C PHE A 316 7.36 22.56 -16.29
N ILE A 317 6.54 21.48 -16.35
CA ILE A 317 5.66 21.22 -17.48
C ILE A 317 4.48 22.20 -17.40
N PRO A 318 4.08 22.83 -18.52
CA PRO A 318 2.86 23.63 -18.56
C PRO A 318 1.62 22.82 -18.20
N MET A 319 0.65 23.44 -17.53
CA MET A 319 -0.64 22.83 -17.15
C MET A 319 -1.57 22.78 -18.36
N ASP A 320 -1.17 22.06 -19.39
CA ASP A 320 -1.90 21.94 -20.64
C ASP A 320 -1.89 20.49 -21.15
N SER A 321 -3.02 20.03 -21.60
CA SER A 321 -3.22 18.68 -22.14
C SER A 321 -2.32 18.34 -23.33
N ALA A 322 -1.85 19.34 -24.08
CA ALA A 322 -0.88 19.18 -25.17
C ALA A 322 0.43 18.50 -24.71
N TYR A 323 0.79 18.63 -23.43
CA TYR A 323 2.01 18.05 -22.86
C TYR A 323 1.78 16.69 -22.20
N ILE A 324 0.62 16.05 -22.37
CA ILE A 324 0.27 14.78 -21.69
C ILE A 324 1.30 13.68 -21.95
N GLY A 325 1.87 13.61 -23.16
CA GLY A 325 2.92 12.66 -23.50
C GLY A 325 4.19 12.84 -22.65
N LEU A 326 4.60 14.09 -22.40
CA LEU A 326 5.74 14.39 -21.53
C LEU A 326 5.42 14.10 -20.07
N MET A 327 4.19 14.36 -19.62
CA MET A 327 3.73 14.02 -18.27
C MET A 327 3.76 12.50 -18.04
N ILE A 328 3.28 11.71 -19.01
CA ILE A 328 3.35 10.24 -18.97
C ILE A 328 4.81 9.77 -18.91
N ALA A 329 5.70 10.33 -19.74
CA ALA A 329 7.10 9.98 -19.72
C ALA A 329 7.73 10.23 -18.34
N LEU A 330 7.44 11.37 -17.70
CA LEU A 330 7.94 11.65 -16.34
C LEU A 330 7.31 10.77 -15.26
N VAL A 331 6.03 10.37 -15.42
CA VAL A 331 5.40 9.38 -14.52
C VAL A 331 6.08 8.03 -14.66
N ILE A 332 6.37 7.57 -15.87
CA ILE A 332 7.12 6.36 -16.14
C ILE A 332 8.50 6.45 -15.48
N LEU A 333 9.24 7.52 -15.74
CA LEU A 333 10.57 7.72 -15.15
C LEU A 333 10.52 7.73 -13.61
N THR A 334 9.60 8.48 -13.01
CA THR A 334 9.45 8.47 -11.53
C THR A 334 9.14 7.07 -11.01
N SER A 335 8.27 6.35 -11.71
CA SER A 335 7.85 4.99 -11.34
C SER A 335 8.95 3.94 -11.50
N MET A 336 9.97 4.18 -12.35
CA MET A 336 11.21 3.38 -12.36
C MET A 336 11.91 3.44 -11.01
N GLY A 337 12.07 4.63 -10.44
CA GLY A 337 12.65 4.81 -9.11
C GLY A 337 11.81 4.12 -8.01
N ILE A 338 10.49 4.31 -8.05
CA ILE A 338 9.54 3.67 -7.12
C ILE A 338 9.64 2.14 -7.21
N GLY A 339 9.63 1.59 -8.41
CA GLY A 339 9.75 0.15 -8.66
C GLY A 339 11.02 -0.45 -8.07
N ILE A 340 12.13 0.27 -8.13
CA ILE A 340 13.40 -0.20 -7.56
C ILE A 340 13.39 -0.11 -6.03
N TYR A 341 13.00 1.01 -5.42
CA TYR A 341 13.09 1.14 -3.96
C TYR A 341 12.04 0.34 -3.20
N SER A 342 10.85 0.09 -3.77
CA SER A 342 9.77 -0.61 -3.08
C SER A 342 10.15 -2.01 -2.60
N PRO A 343 10.69 -2.93 -3.42
CA PRO A 343 11.14 -4.22 -2.93
C PRO A 343 12.35 -4.12 -2.00
N LEU A 344 13.25 -3.15 -2.23
CA LEU A 344 14.40 -2.94 -1.35
C LEU A 344 13.96 -2.54 0.06
N LEU A 345 12.91 -1.74 0.20
CA LEU A 345 12.34 -1.36 1.49
C LEU A 345 11.99 -2.59 2.33
N TRP A 346 11.28 -3.56 1.76
CA TRP A 346 10.89 -4.78 2.47
C TRP A 346 12.07 -5.71 2.77
N SER A 347 13.05 -5.78 1.86
CA SER A 347 14.28 -6.50 2.13
C SER A 347 15.09 -5.86 3.26
N MET A 348 15.14 -4.52 3.33
CA MET A 348 15.82 -3.78 4.40
C MET A 348 15.12 -3.94 5.75
N TYR A 349 13.80 -4.16 5.81
CA TYR A 349 13.12 -4.55 7.05
C TYR A 349 13.64 -5.87 7.62
N ALA A 350 13.91 -6.85 6.77
CA ALA A 350 14.55 -8.09 7.21
C ALA A 350 15.97 -7.84 7.76
N ASP A 351 16.75 -6.96 7.11
CA ASP A 351 18.09 -6.61 7.61
C ASP A 351 18.04 -5.89 8.96
N VAL A 352 17.02 -5.05 9.19
CA VAL A 352 16.78 -4.38 10.49
C VAL A 352 16.40 -5.40 11.57
N ALA A 353 15.62 -6.43 11.23
CA ALA A 353 15.27 -7.51 12.15
C ALA A 353 16.52 -8.31 12.57
N ASP A 354 17.38 -8.66 11.60
CA ASP A 354 18.65 -9.33 11.86
C ASP A 354 19.59 -8.46 12.71
N TYR A 355 19.67 -7.16 12.39
CA TYR A 355 20.45 -6.18 13.15
C TYR A 355 19.97 -6.09 14.59
N HIS A 356 18.64 -6.02 14.81
CA HIS A 356 18.05 -5.97 16.14
C HIS A 356 18.41 -7.21 16.95
N THR A 357 18.23 -8.39 16.38
CA THR A 357 18.55 -9.66 17.05
C THR A 357 20.03 -9.76 17.47
N LYS A 358 20.94 -9.26 16.60
CA LYS A 358 22.38 -9.29 16.88
C LYS A 358 22.81 -8.31 17.98
N HIS A 359 22.17 -7.12 18.07
CA HIS A 359 22.61 -6.07 19.00
C HIS A 359 21.83 -6.05 20.31
N PHE A 360 20.61 -6.53 20.33
CA PHE A 360 19.73 -6.51 21.51
C PHE A 360 19.45 -7.90 22.08
N GLY A 361 19.91 -8.96 21.40
CA GLY A 361 19.79 -10.35 21.89
C GLY A 361 18.37 -10.93 21.86
N THR A 362 17.39 -10.17 21.41
CA THR A 362 15.97 -10.57 21.35
C THR A 362 15.45 -10.51 19.93
N SER A 363 14.58 -11.45 19.54
CA SER A 363 13.89 -11.39 18.25
C SER A 363 12.67 -10.48 18.36
N ALA A 364 12.56 -9.51 17.46
CA ALA A 364 11.41 -8.62 17.32
C ALA A 364 10.96 -8.51 15.86
N THR A 365 11.09 -9.59 15.08
CA THR A 365 10.85 -9.60 13.63
C THR A 365 9.43 -9.15 13.31
N GLY A 366 8.41 -9.72 13.96
CA GLY A 366 7.01 -9.33 13.76
C GLY A 366 6.72 -7.88 14.12
N LEU A 367 7.29 -7.38 15.23
CA LEU A 367 7.16 -5.96 15.63
C LEU A 367 7.82 -5.02 14.61
N ILE A 368 8.97 -5.40 14.05
CA ILE A 368 9.68 -4.60 13.05
C ILE A 368 8.89 -4.58 11.74
N PHE A 369 8.38 -5.69 11.27
CA PHE A 369 7.56 -5.75 10.06
C PHE A 369 6.18 -5.11 10.26
N SER A 370 5.58 -5.18 11.46
CA SER A 370 4.33 -4.48 11.77
C SER A 370 4.48 -2.95 11.68
N SER A 371 5.66 -2.41 12.00
CA SER A 371 5.91 -0.98 11.77
C SER A 371 5.92 -0.60 10.29
N GLY A 372 6.26 -1.53 9.40
CA GLY A 372 6.16 -1.35 7.95
C GLY A 372 4.71 -1.25 7.48
N THR A 373 3.85 -2.18 7.91
CA THR A 373 2.42 -2.15 7.57
C THR A 373 1.72 -0.93 8.18
N MET A 374 2.05 -0.58 9.41
CA MET A 374 1.57 0.64 10.08
C MET A 374 1.98 1.89 9.29
N SER A 375 3.24 1.97 8.85
CA SER A 375 3.75 3.09 8.04
C SER A 375 2.99 3.26 6.73
N GLN A 376 2.59 2.16 6.07
CA GLN A 376 1.77 2.21 4.86
C GLN A 376 0.40 2.85 5.13
N LYS A 377 -0.26 2.41 6.19
CA LYS A 377 -1.58 2.91 6.58
C LYS A 377 -1.53 4.37 7.01
N PHE A 378 -0.52 4.75 7.79
CA PHE A 378 -0.29 6.14 8.22
C PHE A 378 0.00 7.07 7.04
N GLY A 379 0.93 6.69 6.18
CA GLY A 379 1.33 7.51 5.03
C GLY A 379 0.15 7.87 4.14
N THR A 380 -0.67 6.88 3.79
CA THR A 380 -1.85 7.11 2.93
C THR A 380 -2.96 7.92 3.62
N ALA A 381 -3.22 7.70 4.91
CA ALA A 381 -4.26 8.42 5.64
C ALA A 381 -3.91 9.90 5.82
N ILE A 382 -2.66 10.19 6.23
CA ILE A 382 -2.23 11.57 6.44
C ILE A 382 -2.11 12.32 5.10
N SER A 383 -1.69 11.67 4.02
CA SER A 383 -1.60 12.34 2.71
C SER A 383 -2.96 12.89 2.28
N GLY A 384 -4.04 12.14 2.41
CA GLY A 384 -5.39 12.61 2.08
C GLY A 384 -5.83 13.82 2.90
N SER A 385 -5.63 13.78 4.22
CA SER A 385 -5.98 14.88 5.12
C SER A 385 -5.15 16.14 4.85
N LEU A 386 -3.86 15.97 4.58
CA LEU A 386 -2.96 17.08 4.31
C LEU A 386 -3.26 17.74 2.96
N ILE A 387 -3.63 16.95 1.94
CA ILE A 387 -4.08 17.46 0.63
C ILE A 387 -5.30 18.34 0.81
N ALA A 388 -6.33 17.88 1.53
CA ALA A 388 -7.55 18.65 1.76
C ALA A 388 -7.26 19.97 2.48
N LEU A 389 -6.38 19.94 3.51
CA LEU A 389 -5.98 21.13 4.25
C LEU A 389 -5.23 22.13 3.39
N LEU A 390 -4.29 21.68 2.55
CA LEU A 390 -3.49 22.54 1.69
C LEU A 390 -4.32 23.13 0.54
N LEU A 391 -5.26 22.37 -0.02
CA LEU A 391 -6.22 22.89 -1.00
C LEU A 391 -7.14 23.95 -0.38
N GLY A 392 -7.65 23.71 0.82
CA GLY A 392 -8.44 24.71 1.56
C GLY A 392 -7.63 25.99 1.86
N TRP A 393 -6.36 25.83 2.16
CA TRP A 393 -5.44 26.97 2.38
C TRP A 393 -5.17 27.78 1.10
N ALA A 394 -5.19 27.11 -0.05
CA ALA A 394 -5.12 27.76 -1.37
C ALA A 394 -6.42 28.46 -1.79
N GLY A 395 -7.50 28.31 -1.01
CA GLY A 395 -8.80 28.92 -1.26
C GLY A 395 -9.81 28.00 -1.95
N ALA A 396 -9.54 26.70 -2.06
CA ALA A 396 -10.49 25.75 -2.58
C ALA A 396 -11.63 25.52 -1.58
N ASN A 397 -12.86 25.72 -2.00
CA ASN A 397 -14.04 25.32 -1.24
C ASN A 397 -14.45 23.91 -1.68
N MET A 398 -14.63 23.01 -0.71
CA MET A 398 -15.11 21.67 -0.99
C MET A 398 -16.63 21.66 -0.95
N ILE A 399 -17.25 21.22 -2.03
CA ILE A 399 -18.70 20.98 -2.09
C ILE A 399 -18.96 19.49 -2.13
N THR A 400 -20.04 19.10 -1.48
CA THR A 400 -20.53 17.72 -1.52
C THR A 400 -21.82 17.70 -2.32
N ASP A 401 -21.85 16.94 -3.42
CA ASP A 401 -23.05 16.81 -4.25
C ASP A 401 -24.17 16.02 -3.54
N ALA A 402 -25.34 15.97 -4.15
CA ALA A 402 -26.48 15.21 -3.59
C ALA A 402 -26.24 13.69 -3.53
N MET A 403 -25.26 13.19 -4.27
CA MET A 403 -24.79 11.81 -4.22
C MET A 403 -23.60 11.66 -3.25
N GLY A 404 -23.15 12.82 -2.66
CA GLY A 404 -22.12 12.99 -1.64
C GLY A 404 -20.71 12.79 -2.12
N ASN A 405 -20.44 12.91 -3.39
CA ASN A 405 -19.09 13.05 -3.87
C ASN A 405 -18.56 14.44 -3.48
N THR A 406 -17.41 14.44 -2.84
CA THR A 406 -16.75 15.69 -2.47
C THR A 406 -15.83 16.11 -3.61
N SER A 407 -16.08 17.27 -4.18
CA SER A 407 -15.28 17.89 -5.23
C SER A 407 -14.94 19.34 -4.85
N ILE A 408 -13.95 19.92 -5.51
CA ILE A 408 -13.69 21.35 -5.36
C ILE A 408 -14.80 22.09 -6.09
N ASP A 409 -15.41 23.09 -5.43
CA ASP A 409 -16.38 23.98 -6.06
C ASP A 409 -15.74 24.67 -7.29
N PRO A 410 -16.26 24.45 -8.50
CA PRO A 410 -15.72 25.09 -9.71
C PRO A 410 -15.61 26.62 -9.59
N ALA A 411 -16.48 27.26 -8.81
CA ALA A 411 -16.43 28.69 -8.57
C ALA A 411 -15.25 29.14 -7.71
N SER A 412 -14.64 28.21 -6.92
CA SER A 412 -13.47 28.48 -6.09
C SER A 412 -12.14 28.13 -6.77
N VAL A 413 -12.16 27.59 -7.99
CA VAL A 413 -10.94 27.20 -8.71
C VAL A 413 -10.24 28.45 -9.25
N THR A 414 -9.28 28.94 -8.47
CA THR A 414 -8.42 30.07 -8.81
C THR A 414 -7.05 29.57 -9.28
N ASN A 415 -6.24 30.46 -9.87
CA ASN A 415 -4.85 30.12 -10.22
C ASN A 415 -4.05 29.61 -9.03
N SER A 416 -4.31 30.10 -7.81
CA SER A 416 -3.66 29.61 -6.58
C SER A 416 -4.00 28.15 -6.30
N VAL A 417 -5.26 27.76 -6.50
CA VAL A 417 -5.71 26.37 -6.34
C VAL A 417 -5.07 25.46 -7.40
N LEU A 418 -5.02 25.91 -8.67
CA LEU A 418 -4.38 25.13 -9.75
C LEU A 418 -2.88 24.93 -9.50
N ILE A 419 -2.16 25.99 -9.10
CA ILE A 419 -0.73 25.89 -8.73
C ILE A 419 -0.55 24.97 -7.52
N MET A 420 -1.46 25.00 -6.54
CA MET A 420 -1.40 24.09 -5.39
C MET A 420 -1.59 22.64 -5.82
N VAL A 421 -2.60 22.33 -6.64
CA VAL A 421 -2.80 20.95 -7.17
C VAL A 421 -1.55 20.46 -7.90
N TRP A 422 -0.99 21.32 -8.78
CA TRP A 422 0.23 21.00 -9.53
C TRP A 422 1.44 20.77 -8.63
N SER A 423 1.59 21.61 -7.61
CA SER A 423 2.65 21.48 -6.60
C SER A 423 2.50 20.21 -5.75
N LEU A 424 1.27 19.86 -5.38
CA LEU A 424 0.96 18.65 -4.61
C LEU A 424 1.27 17.36 -5.39
N PHE A 425 1.20 17.40 -6.73
CA PHE A 425 1.59 16.26 -7.57
C PHE A 425 3.11 16.20 -7.84
N SER A 426 3.82 17.32 -7.75
CA SER A 426 5.23 17.48 -8.15
C SER A 426 6.16 17.88 -7.01
N LEU A 427 6.10 19.11 -6.50
CA LEU A 427 7.04 19.64 -5.51
C LEU A 427 6.93 19.00 -4.14
N PHE A 428 5.72 18.65 -3.68
CA PHE A 428 5.55 17.95 -2.41
C PHE A 428 6.17 16.55 -2.45
N PRO A 429 5.88 15.69 -3.46
CA PRO A 429 6.63 14.46 -3.65
C PRO A 429 8.14 14.68 -3.80
N ALA A 430 8.58 15.75 -4.47
CA ALA A 430 10.00 16.05 -4.57
C ALA A 430 10.64 16.35 -3.20
N ALA A 431 9.98 17.11 -2.34
CA ALA A 431 10.45 17.37 -0.97
C ALA A 431 10.54 16.07 -0.15
N ILE A 432 9.56 15.18 -0.31
CA ILE A 432 9.56 13.86 0.34
C ILE A 432 10.70 12.99 -0.22
N ALA A 433 10.95 13.00 -1.53
CA ALA A 433 12.05 12.28 -2.16
C ALA A 433 13.43 12.80 -1.68
N LEU A 434 13.56 14.10 -1.47
CA LEU A 434 14.75 14.69 -0.85
C LEU A 434 14.97 14.16 0.57
N LEU A 435 13.91 14.09 1.37
CA LEU A 435 13.97 13.51 2.72
C LEU A 435 14.34 12.03 2.67
N LEU A 436 13.74 11.26 1.75
CA LEU A 436 14.08 9.84 1.52
C LEU A 436 15.56 9.66 1.16
N MET A 437 16.09 10.51 0.28
CA MET A 437 17.50 10.52 -0.10
C MET A 437 18.39 10.72 1.13
N LEU A 438 18.08 11.72 1.98
CA LEU A 438 18.85 12.02 3.18
C LEU A 438 18.78 10.89 4.22
N LEU A 439 17.59 10.30 4.41
CA LEU A 439 17.39 9.16 5.32
C LEU A 439 18.16 7.92 4.83
N ALA A 440 18.10 7.62 3.54
CA ALA A 440 18.84 6.52 2.94
C ALA A 440 20.35 6.71 3.07
N TYR A 441 20.84 7.93 2.84
CA TYR A 441 22.27 8.25 3.01
C TYR A 441 22.77 8.03 4.43
N LYS A 442 21.95 8.36 5.44
CA LYS A 442 22.29 8.22 6.87
C LYS A 442 21.91 6.86 7.46
N PHE A 443 21.29 5.97 6.70
CA PHE A 443 20.85 4.67 7.18
C PHE A 443 22.03 3.85 7.73
N PRO A 444 21.92 3.30 8.99
CA PRO A 444 23.09 2.74 9.69
C PRO A 444 23.62 1.44 9.08
N ILE A 445 22.75 0.62 8.48
CA ILE A 445 23.14 -0.66 7.89
C ILE A 445 23.67 -0.43 6.48
N LYS A 446 24.95 -0.77 6.27
CA LYS A 446 25.66 -0.49 5.00
C LYS A 446 25.67 -1.68 4.01
N LYS A 447 24.77 -2.64 4.19
CA LYS A 447 24.65 -3.81 3.30
C LYS A 447 24.14 -3.42 1.91
#